data_840e4dcf54579b1b5cf78b74adfed3f9
#
_entry.id   840e4dcf54579b1b5cf78b74adfed3f9
#
_cell.length_a   1.000
_cell.length_b   1.000
_cell.length_c   1.000
_cell.angle_alpha   90.00
_cell.angle_beta   90.00
_cell.angle_gamma   90.00
#
_symmetry.space_group_name_H-M   'P 1'
#
loop_
_entity.id
_entity.type
_entity.pdbx_description
1 polymer ?
#
loop_
_entity_poly.entity_id
_entity_poly.type
_entity_poly.pdbx_seq_one_letter_code
_entity_poly.pdbx_strand_id
1 'polypeptide(L)'
;MNEKRYLKWYNKIGYGSGDIAGNVVYAFLTFFVMIYLSDTIGLNTGIIGTLMAVAKIFDGISDVIFGSLIDKTKTKMGKARPWMLWPYLGCGVCQFAIFAIPTSWGKTAQYAFFFIFYVMLNAGFYTANNIAYSALTALVTKNENERVQLGSLRFVFAFTTSTIIQAVTFGLVEYFGNDAAAWRIVALIYVVIGIVSNTISVLSLKELPADELDESADQNIQAATEKYTLRDAAQIGRASCRERV
;
A
#
# COMPACT_ATOMS: atom_id res chain seq x y z
N MET A 1 -18.08 -27.51 -9.22
CA MET A 1 -16.82 -28.09 -8.70
C MET A 1 -16.51 -27.46 -7.37
N ASN A 2 -16.32 -28.27 -6.31
CA ASN A 2 -15.90 -27.72 -5.01
C ASN A 2 -14.41 -27.35 -5.09
N GLU A 3 -14.12 -26.08 -5.33
CA GLU A 3 -12.75 -25.57 -5.31
C GLU A 3 -12.15 -25.69 -3.91
N LYS A 4 -10.89 -26.11 -3.82
CA LYS A 4 -10.16 -26.23 -2.55
C LYS A 4 -10.12 -24.87 -1.86
N ARG A 5 -10.55 -24.81 -0.60
CA ARG A 5 -10.45 -23.60 0.23
C ARG A 5 -9.11 -23.58 0.94
N TYR A 6 -8.37 -22.49 0.81
CA TYR A 6 -7.06 -22.28 1.43
C TYR A 6 -7.15 -21.42 2.68
N LEU A 7 -8.12 -20.49 2.72
CA LEU A 7 -8.20 -19.46 3.74
C LEU A 7 -9.44 -19.61 4.61
N LYS A 8 -9.25 -19.53 5.91
CA LYS A 8 -10.33 -19.41 6.89
C LYS A 8 -10.80 -17.95 6.97
N TRP A 9 -12.00 -17.70 7.49
CA TRP A 9 -12.58 -16.37 7.56
C TRP A 9 -11.70 -15.36 8.36
N TYR A 10 -11.10 -15.82 9.46
CA TYR A 10 -10.21 -14.97 10.27
C TYR A 10 -8.91 -14.59 9.53
N ASN A 11 -8.41 -15.45 8.66
CA ASN A 11 -7.28 -15.10 7.79
C ASN A 11 -7.65 -13.96 6.83
N LYS A 12 -8.86 -13.98 6.28
CA LYS A 12 -9.36 -12.95 5.36
C LYS A 12 -9.53 -11.60 6.06
N ILE A 13 -10.09 -11.59 7.28
CA ILE A 13 -10.19 -10.37 8.10
C ILE A 13 -8.80 -9.88 8.50
N GLY A 14 -7.92 -10.77 8.94
CA GLY A 14 -6.54 -10.41 9.25
C GLY A 14 -5.80 -9.83 8.06
N TYR A 15 -6.04 -10.34 6.83
CA TYR A 15 -5.52 -9.72 5.62
C TYR A 15 -6.04 -8.28 5.46
N GLY A 16 -7.35 -8.07 5.59
CA GLY A 16 -7.96 -6.75 5.49
C GLY A 16 -7.39 -5.72 6.47
N SER A 17 -6.88 -6.14 7.63
CA SER A 17 -6.23 -5.22 8.57
C SER A 17 -4.98 -4.52 7.99
N GLY A 18 -4.37 -5.06 6.94
CA GLY A 18 -3.31 -4.40 6.19
C GLY A 18 -3.75 -3.11 5.50
N ASP A 19 -5.03 -3.01 5.10
CA ASP A 19 -5.57 -1.78 4.54
C ASP A 19 -5.87 -0.73 5.62
N ILE A 20 -6.09 -1.13 6.88
CA ILE A 20 -6.07 -0.19 8.01
C ILE A 20 -4.69 0.45 8.09
N ALA A 21 -3.64 -0.37 8.11
CA ALA A 21 -2.27 0.11 8.14
C ALA A 21 -1.95 1.03 6.94
N GLY A 22 -2.27 0.59 5.73
CA GLY A 22 -2.04 1.38 4.51
C GLY A 22 -2.74 2.73 4.53
N ASN A 23 -4.00 2.79 4.96
CA ASN A 23 -4.78 4.02 4.97
C ASN A 23 -4.45 4.95 6.14
N VAL A 24 -4.01 4.43 7.28
CA VAL A 24 -3.48 5.25 8.37
C VAL A 24 -2.26 6.09 7.91
N VAL A 25 -1.47 5.58 6.97
CA VAL A 25 -0.40 6.36 6.33
C VAL A 25 -0.96 7.21 5.19
N TYR A 26 -1.58 6.58 4.20
CA TYR A 26 -1.96 7.21 2.94
C TYR A 26 -3.05 8.27 3.10
N ALA A 27 -4.16 7.96 3.79
CA ALA A 27 -5.25 8.89 3.97
C ALA A 27 -4.84 10.07 4.87
N PHE A 28 -4.10 9.79 5.96
CA PHE A 28 -3.63 10.85 6.85
C PHE A 28 -2.71 11.84 6.11
N LEU A 29 -1.76 11.36 5.32
CA LEU A 29 -0.92 12.23 4.50
C LEU A 29 -1.73 12.97 3.43
N THR A 30 -2.56 12.27 2.69
CA THR A 30 -3.29 12.86 1.56
C THR A 30 -4.21 13.99 2.00
N PHE A 31 -4.92 13.82 3.11
CA PHE A 31 -5.91 14.80 3.56
C PHE A 31 -5.35 15.87 4.50
N PHE A 32 -4.33 15.55 5.28
CA PHE A 32 -3.93 16.43 6.39
C PHE A 32 -2.52 17.02 6.30
N VAL A 33 -1.62 16.45 5.50
CA VAL A 33 -0.24 16.97 5.40
C VAL A 33 -0.19 18.40 4.87
N MET A 34 -1.01 18.71 3.87
CA MET A 34 -1.07 20.07 3.32
C MET A 34 -1.55 21.06 4.36
N ILE A 35 -2.61 20.71 5.09
CA ILE A 35 -3.21 21.56 6.14
C ILE A 35 -2.19 21.78 7.28
N TYR A 36 -1.54 20.72 7.74
CA TYR A 36 -0.50 20.83 8.77
C TYR A 36 0.64 21.76 8.34
N LEU A 37 1.15 21.59 7.12
CA LEU A 37 2.27 22.37 6.62
C LEU A 37 1.90 23.84 6.36
N SER A 38 0.69 24.12 5.86
CA SER A 38 0.25 25.49 5.58
C SER A 38 -0.21 26.21 6.84
N ASP A 39 -1.09 25.62 7.62
CA ASP A 39 -1.80 26.31 8.67
C ASP A 39 -1.03 26.29 9.99
N THR A 40 -0.34 25.17 10.29
CA THR A 40 0.40 25.03 11.54
C THR A 40 1.86 25.48 11.41
N ILE A 41 2.55 25.12 10.33
CA ILE A 41 3.97 25.46 10.11
C ILE A 41 4.12 26.78 9.35
N GLY A 42 3.13 27.21 8.58
CA GLY A 42 3.13 28.46 7.83
C GLY A 42 3.96 28.40 6.55
N LEU A 43 4.01 27.24 5.89
CA LEU A 43 4.67 27.03 4.60
C LEU A 43 3.74 27.37 3.43
N ASN A 44 4.31 27.76 2.29
CA ASN A 44 3.55 28.10 1.09
C ASN A 44 2.99 26.83 0.43
N THR A 45 1.66 26.77 0.25
CA THR A 45 0.94 25.63 -0.34
C THR A 45 1.38 25.32 -1.78
N GLY A 46 1.70 26.35 -2.58
CA GLY A 46 2.17 26.16 -3.96
C GLY A 46 3.51 25.42 -4.02
N ILE A 47 4.45 25.75 -3.13
CA ILE A 47 5.74 25.05 -3.03
C ILE A 47 5.52 23.61 -2.55
N ILE A 48 4.69 23.40 -1.51
CA ILE A 48 4.37 22.07 -1.01
C ILE A 48 3.76 21.20 -2.11
N GLY A 49 2.76 21.72 -2.82
CA GLY A 49 2.13 21.01 -3.93
C GLY A 49 3.10 20.63 -5.05
N THR A 50 4.03 21.53 -5.39
CA THR A 50 5.08 21.25 -6.38
C THR A 50 6.02 20.14 -5.90
N LEU A 51 6.46 20.17 -4.63
CA LEU A 51 7.30 19.12 -4.05
C LEU A 51 6.59 17.77 -4.03
N MET A 52 5.31 17.75 -3.67
CA MET A 52 4.49 16.53 -3.71
C MET A 52 4.33 15.99 -5.14
N ALA A 53 4.15 16.86 -6.13
CA ALA A 53 4.05 16.46 -7.54
C ALA A 53 5.38 15.89 -8.06
N VAL A 54 6.51 16.51 -7.72
CA VAL A 54 7.84 15.98 -8.07
C VAL A 54 8.08 14.62 -7.41
N ALA A 55 7.65 14.44 -6.16
CA ALA A 55 7.77 13.16 -5.45
C ALA A 55 7.07 12.00 -6.18
N LYS A 56 5.96 12.26 -6.90
CA LYS A 56 5.25 11.24 -7.69
C LYS A 56 6.06 10.64 -8.83
N ILE A 57 7.07 11.36 -9.33
CA ILE A 57 7.98 10.81 -10.35
C ILE A 57 8.81 9.66 -9.76
N PHE A 58 9.24 9.82 -8.51
CA PHE A 58 10.00 8.78 -7.81
C PHE A 58 9.15 7.55 -7.50
N ASP A 59 7.83 7.70 -7.24
CA ASP A 59 6.92 6.58 -7.01
C ASP A 59 6.93 5.62 -8.20
N GLY A 60 6.77 6.12 -9.43
CA GLY A 60 6.75 5.27 -10.62
C GLY A 60 8.05 4.52 -10.88
N ILE A 61 9.20 5.10 -10.54
CA ILE A 61 10.51 4.44 -10.66
C ILE A 61 10.64 3.34 -9.59
N SER A 62 10.26 3.65 -8.37
CA SER A 62 10.38 2.72 -7.25
C SER A 62 9.44 1.52 -7.36
N ASP A 63 8.26 1.67 -7.95
CA ASP A 63 7.33 0.56 -8.22
C ASP A 63 8.00 -0.58 -8.98
N VAL A 64 8.72 -0.26 -10.06
CA VAL A 64 9.42 -1.25 -10.88
C VAL A 64 10.57 -1.91 -10.10
N ILE A 65 11.31 -1.12 -9.33
CA ILE A 65 12.45 -1.60 -8.53
C ILE A 65 11.96 -2.56 -7.45
N PHE A 66 10.98 -2.16 -6.64
CA PHE A 66 10.48 -2.98 -5.54
C PHE A 66 9.72 -4.21 -6.04
N GLY A 67 8.96 -4.12 -7.13
CA GLY A 67 8.34 -5.28 -7.76
C GLY A 67 9.39 -6.35 -8.09
N SER A 68 10.47 -5.96 -8.78
CA SER A 68 11.58 -6.88 -9.11
C SER A 68 12.33 -7.42 -7.89
N LEU A 69 12.50 -6.63 -6.83
CA LEU A 69 13.17 -7.07 -5.60
C LEU A 69 12.32 -8.09 -4.83
N ILE A 70 11.01 -7.86 -4.73
CA ILE A 70 10.09 -8.77 -4.05
C ILE A 70 10.05 -10.12 -4.76
N ASP A 71 10.00 -10.14 -6.09
CA ASP A 71 9.97 -11.38 -6.87
C ASP A 71 11.23 -12.23 -6.67
N LYS A 72 12.38 -11.59 -6.52
CA LYS A 72 13.67 -12.25 -6.28
C LYS A 72 13.90 -12.67 -4.82
N THR A 73 13.06 -12.21 -3.92
CA THR A 73 13.23 -12.47 -2.48
C THR A 73 12.86 -13.91 -2.14
N LYS A 74 13.77 -14.59 -1.41
CA LYS A 74 13.57 -15.93 -0.90
C LYS A 74 13.92 -15.94 0.59
N THR A 75 12.90 -15.91 1.46
CA THR A 75 13.11 -15.95 2.91
C THR A 75 12.29 -17.04 3.59
N LYS A 76 12.63 -17.37 4.83
CA LYS A 76 11.85 -18.32 5.65
C LYS A 76 10.42 -17.84 5.92
N MET A 77 10.15 -16.53 5.82
CA MET A 77 8.82 -15.94 5.98
C MET A 77 8.01 -15.91 4.68
N GLY A 78 8.63 -16.19 3.54
CA GLY A 78 8.04 -16.08 2.20
C GLY A 78 8.68 -14.96 1.37
N LYS A 79 8.06 -14.60 0.25
CA LYS A 79 8.53 -13.55 -0.67
C LYS A 79 8.03 -12.15 -0.26
N ALA A 80 6.74 -12.01 0.02
CA ALA A 80 6.08 -10.72 0.25
C ALA A 80 6.06 -10.30 1.73
N ARG A 81 5.84 -11.24 2.66
CA ARG A 81 5.68 -10.95 4.08
C ARG A 81 6.80 -10.12 4.72
N PRO A 82 8.11 -10.38 4.47
CA PRO A 82 9.18 -9.54 5.03
C PRO A 82 9.14 -8.10 4.50
N TRP A 83 8.76 -7.91 3.23
CA TRP A 83 8.60 -6.59 2.62
C TRP A 83 7.37 -5.83 3.13
N MET A 84 6.37 -6.51 3.67
CA MET A 84 5.29 -5.86 4.40
C MET A 84 5.74 -5.43 5.81
N LEU A 85 6.49 -6.27 6.51
CA LEU A 85 6.81 -6.04 7.92
C LEU A 85 7.88 -4.96 8.12
N TRP A 86 9.05 -5.12 7.49
CA TRP A 86 10.19 -4.25 7.74
C TRP A 86 10.04 -2.84 7.16
N PRO A 87 9.65 -2.64 5.90
CA PRO A 87 9.44 -1.31 5.37
C PRO A 87 8.37 -0.52 6.12
N TYR A 88 7.38 -1.18 6.69
CA TYR A 88 6.32 -0.49 7.43
C TYR A 88 6.84 0.24 8.68
N LEU A 89 7.88 -0.26 9.32
CA LEU A 89 8.55 0.48 10.40
C LEU A 89 9.17 1.79 9.88
N GLY A 90 9.76 1.74 8.69
CA GLY A 90 10.25 2.95 8.01
C GLY A 90 9.12 3.93 7.65
N CYS A 91 7.94 3.42 7.23
CA CYS A 91 6.75 4.25 7.05
C CYS A 91 6.41 5.02 8.32
N GLY A 92 6.36 4.33 9.45
CA GLY A 92 6.04 4.96 10.74
C GLY A 92 7.03 6.06 11.14
N VAL A 93 8.32 5.80 10.98
CA VAL A 93 9.37 6.80 11.27
C VAL A 93 9.23 8.02 10.37
N CYS A 94 9.07 7.82 9.05
CA CYS A 94 8.95 8.92 8.09
C CYS A 94 7.64 9.70 8.30
N GLN A 95 6.53 9.01 8.55
CA GLN A 95 5.25 9.65 8.85
C GLN A 95 5.36 10.53 10.09
N PHE A 96 5.92 10.02 11.18
CA PHE A 96 6.13 10.81 12.38
C PHE A 96 7.06 12.00 12.12
N ALA A 97 8.15 11.81 11.40
CA ALA A 97 9.09 12.89 11.07
C ALA A 97 8.43 14.03 10.29
N ILE A 98 7.56 13.73 9.33
CA ILE A 98 6.82 14.74 8.56
C ILE A 98 5.97 15.63 9.47
N PHE A 99 5.31 15.07 10.48
CA PHE A 99 4.51 15.83 11.44
C PHE A 99 5.31 16.36 12.65
N ALA A 100 6.61 16.07 12.69
CA ALA A 100 7.52 16.55 13.74
C ALA A 100 8.54 17.59 13.25
N ILE A 101 8.24 18.30 12.15
CA ILE A 101 9.12 19.35 11.60
C ILE A 101 9.37 20.42 12.66
N PRO A 102 10.65 20.75 12.96
CA PRO A 102 10.97 21.79 13.92
C PRO A 102 10.53 23.17 13.42
N THR A 103 9.70 23.83 14.21
CA THR A 103 9.19 25.19 13.89
C THR A 103 10.26 26.27 13.97
N SER A 104 11.36 26.02 14.68
CA SER A 104 12.50 26.92 14.83
C SER A 104 13.42 26.98 13.60
N TRP A 105 13.28 26.06 12.66
CA TRP A 105 14.12 26.03 11.47
C TRP A 105 13.67 27.06 10.43
N GLY A 106 14.63 27.53 9.60
CA GLY A 106 14.30 28.37 8.44
C GLY A 106 13.43 27.61 7.42
N LYS A 107 12.56 28.35 6.73
CA LYS A 107 11.58 27.75 5.79
C LYS A 107 12.20 26.82 4.74
N THR A 108 13.38 27.18 4.23
CA THR A 108 14.09 26.33 3.25
C THR A 108 14.46 24.97 3.84
N ALA A 109 14.95 24.94 5.07
CA ALA A 109 15.27 23.69 5.76
C ALA A 109 14.02 22.85 6.04
N GLN A 110 12.89 23.49 6.38
CA GLN A 110 11.62 22.82 6.58
C GLN A 110 11.08 22.17 5.28
N TYR A 111 11.17 22.88 4.13
CA TYR A 111 10.80 22.30 2.84
C TYR A 111 11.70 21.13 2.46
N ALA A 112 13.02 21.25 2.65
CA ALA A 112 13.96 20.16 2.34
C ALA A 112 13.70 18.93 3.24
N PHE A 113 13.49 19.14 4.53
CA PHE A 113 13.16 18.09 5.48
C PHE A 113 11.85 17.37 5.09
N PHE A 114 10.79 18.15 4.82
CA PHE A 114 9.52 17.60 4.36
C PHE A 114 9.72 16.76 3.10
N PHE A 115 10.40 17.29 2.09
CA PHE A 115 10.58 16.62 0.81
C PHE A 115 11.33 15.30 0.94
N ILE A 116 12.43 15.28 1.69
CA ILE A 116 13.23 14.07 1.92
C ILE A 116 12.38 12.97 2.57
N PHE A 117 11.71 13.29 3.68
CA PHE A 117 10.90 12.29 4.39
C PHE A 117 9.65 11.89 3.61
N TYR A 118 9.07 12.80 2.85
CA TYR A 118 7.91 12.52 2.00
C TYR A 118 8.27 11.58 0.83
N VAL A 119 9.40 11.78 0.17
CA VAL A 119 9.91 10.87 -0.87
C VAL A 119 10.30 9.53 -0.28
N MET A 120 11.04 9.50 0.83
CA MET A 120 11.40 8.24 1.51
C MET A 120 10.17 7.44 1.93
N LEU A 121 9.16 8.12 2.43
CA LEU A 121 7.90 7.48 2.82
C LEU A 121 7.19 6.88 1.61
N ASN A 122 6.84 7.70 0.63
CA ASN A 122 6.01 7.28 -0.51
C ASN A 122 6.78 6.36 -1.45
N ALA A 123 7.86 6.86 -2.06
CA ALA A 123 8.62 6.12 -3.06
C ALA A 123 9.51 4.99 -2.47
N GLY A 124 9.82 5.04 -1.17
CA GLY A 124 10.59 4.01 -0.50
C GLY A 124 9.70 3.00 0.22
N PHE A 125 9.41 3.31 1.45
CA PHE A 125 8.84 2.36 2.40
C PHE A 125 7.39 1.97 2.10
N TYR A 126 6.53 2.95 1.75
CA TYR A 126 5.12 2.70 1.48
C TYR A 126 4.94 1.90 0.19
N THR A 127 5.64 2.26 -0.88
CA THR A 127 5.64 1.51 -2.14
C THR A 127 6.07 0.06 -1.93
N ALA A 128 7.18 -0.18 -1.23
CA ALA A 128 7.65 -1.53 -0.93
C ALA A 128 6.60 -2.36 -0.18
N ASN A 129 5.98 -1.77 0.85
CA ASN A 129 4.93 -2.42 1.62
C ASN A 129 3.67 -2.70 0.78
N ASN A 130 3.20 -1.72 0.00
CA ASN A 130 1.95 -1.82 -0.76
C ASN A 130 2.05 -2.83 -1.92
N ILE A 131 3.19 -2.88 -2.62
CA ILE A 131 3.43 -3.87 -3.68
C ILE A 131 3.46 -5.28 -3.07
N ALA A 132 4.19 -5.46 -1.96
CA ALA A 132 4.24 -6.73 -1.26
C ALA A 132 2.86 -7.18 -0.77
N TYR A 133 2.07 -6.27 -0.21
CA TYR A 133 0.72 -6.53 0.22
C TYR A 133 -0.21 -6.95 -0.94
N SER A 134 -0.07 -6.32 -2.09
CA SER A 134 -0.83 -6.68 -3.28
C SER A 134 -0.40 -8.05 -3.85
N ALA A 135 0.90 -8.32 -3.89
CA ALA A 135 1.46 -9.61 -4.32
C ALA A 135 1.02 -10.76 -3.41
N LEU A 136 0.87 -10.49 -2.10
CA LEU A 136 0.46 -11.50 -1.12
C LEU A 136 -0.87 -12.17 -1.47
N THR A 137 -1.82 -11.45 -2.11
CA THR A 137 -3.11 -12.02 -2.54
C THR A 137 -2.93 -13.23 -3.47
N ALA A 138 -1.96 -13.17 -4.37
CA ALA A 138 -1.66 -14.26 -5.30
C ALA A 138 -0.87 -15.40 -4.64
N LEU A 139 -0.10 -15.08 -3.60
CA LEU A 139 0.78 -16.03 -2.91
C LEU A 139 0.09 -16.87 -1.82
N VAL A 140 -1.10 -16.48 -1.36
CA VAL A 140 -1.79 -17.17 -0.25
C VAL A 140 -2.91 -18.10 -0.68
N THR A 141 -3.41 -17.98 -1.91
CA THR A 141 -4.49 -18.84 -2.42
C THR A 141 -4.47 -18.97 -3.93
N LYS A 142 -4.81 -20.19 -4.41
CA LYS A 142 -5.04 -20.48 -5.84
C LYS A 142 -6.53 -20.32 -6.22
N ASN A 143 -7.43 -20.23 -5.22
CA ASN A 143 -8.85 -20.12 -5.45
C ASN A 143 -9.25 -18.70 -5.87
N GLU A 144 -9.79 -18.55 -7.08
CA GLU A 144 -10.20 -17.25 -7.63
C GLU A 144 -11.27 -16.55 -6.79
N ASN A 145 -12.23 -17.30 -6.25
CA ASN A 145 -13.27 -16.75 -5.38
C ASN A 145 -12.68 -16.19 -4.08
N GLU A 146 -11.65 -16.83 -3.52
CA GLU A 146 -10.97 -16.30 -2.34
C GLU A 146 -10.18 -15.04 -2.66
N ARG A 147 -9.52 -14.95 -3.83
CA ARG A 147 -8.85 -13.73 -4.30
C ARG A 147 -9.82 -12.56 -4.45
N VAL A 148 -10.99 -12.81 -5.04
CA VAL A 148 -12.05 -11.79 -5.15
C VAL A 148 -12.54 -11.34 -3.77
N GLN A 149 -12.75 -12.28 -2.83
CA GLN A 149 -13.13 -11.95 -1.46
C GLN A 149 -12.06 -11.11 -0.73
N LEU A 150 -10.79 -11.46 -0.88
CA LEU A 150 -9.69 -10.67 -0.32
C LEU A 150 -9.69 -9.25 -0.89
N GLY A 151 -9.82 -9.10 -2.23
CA GLY A 151 -9.93 -7.80 -2.88
C GLY A 151 -11.12 -6.98 -2.38
N SER A 152 -12.30 -7.60 -2.25
CA SER A 152 -13.50 -6.92 -1.72
C SER A 152 -13.30 -6.45 -0.27
N LEU A 153 -12.70 -7.29 0.57
CA LEU A 153 -12.40 -6.91 1.95
C LEU A 153 -11.40 -5.75 2.02
N ARG A 154 -10.40 -5.72 1.15
CA ARG A 154 -9.48 -4.58 1.02
C ARG A 154 -10.24 -3.26 0.82
N PHE A 155 -11.16 -3.22 -0.13
CA PHE A 155 -11.97 -2.01 -0.37
C PHE A 155 -12.78 -1.60 0.85
N VAL A 156 -13.43 -2.56 1.52
CA VAL A 156 -14.23 -2.27 2.72
C VAL A 156 -13.34 -1.68 3.83
N PHE A 157 -12.22 -2.32 4.13
CA PHE A 157 -11.30 -1.84 5.17
C PHE A 157 -10.66 -0.51 4.80
N ALA A 158 -10.20 -0.34 3.54
CA ALA A 158 -9.60 0.90 3.07
C ALA A 158 -10.58 2.08 3.15
N PHE A 159 -11.80 1.90 2.64
CA PHE A 159 -12.81 2.95 2.64
C PHE A 159 -13.26 3.32 4.06
N THR A 160 -13.53 2.32 4.89
CA THR A 160 -13.93 2.53 6.30
C THR A 160 -12.83 3.26 7.07
N THR A 161 -11.58 2.83 6.96
CA THR A 161 -10.45 3.47 7.65
C THR A 161 -10.24 4.89 7.18
N SER A 162 -10.26 5.13 5.85
CA SER A 162 -10.11 6.46 5.29
C SER A 162 -11.20 7.41 5.79
N THR A 163 -12.46 6.95 5.86
CA THR A 163 -13.58 7.73 6.39
C THR A 163 -13.41 8.05 7.88
N ILE A 164 -13.01 7.07 8.67
CA ILE A 164 -12.76 7.27 10.12
C ILE A 164 -11.64 8.30 10.32
N ILE A 165 -10.52 8.19 9.60
CA ILE A 165 -9.41 9.13 9.70
C ILE A 165 -9.87 10.55 9.38
N GLN A 166 -10.63 10.74 8.31
CA GLN A 166 -11.14 12.06 7.95
C GLN A 166 -12.08 12.65 9.00
N ALA A 167 -12.96 11.82 9.57
CA ALA A 167 -13.92 12.26 10.58
C ALA A 167 -13.28 12.60 11.93
N VAL A 168 -12.25 11.85 12.33
CA VAL A 168 -11.75 11.89 13.72
C VAL A 168 -10.50 12.77 13.87
N THR A 169 -9.70 12.95 12.83
CA THR A 169 -8.39 13.61 12.93
C THR A 169 -8.49 15.05 13.47
N PHE A 170 -9.40 15.87 12.93
CA PHE A 170 -9.53 17.24 13.40
C PHE A 170 -9.98 17.31 14.87
N GLY A 171 -10.93 16.48 15.27
CA GLY A 171 -11.36 16.41 16.67
C GLY A 171 -10.23 15.99 17.61
N LEU A 172 -9.35 15.07 17.18
CA LEU A 172 -8.17 14.70 17.96
C LEU A 172 -7.16 15.84 18.04
N VAL A 173 -6.88 16.52 16.94
CA VAL A 173 -5.94 17.65 16.91
C VAL A 173 -6.45 18.78 17.81
N GLU A 174 -7.75 19.10 17.75
CA GLU A 174 -8.38 20.11 18.63
C GLU A 174 -8.33 19.70 20.10
N TYR A 175 -8.60 18.43 20.40
CA TYR A 175 -8.55 17.89 21.76
C TYR A 175 -7.15 18.01 22.38
N PHE A 176 -6.09 17.82 21.59
CA PHE A 176 -4.70 17.91 22.05
C PHE A 176 -4.11 19.34 22.02
N GLY A 177 -4.88 20.36 21.63
CA GLY A 177 -4.47 21.77 21.75
C GLY A 177 -4.28 22.52 20.43
N ASN A 178 -4.57 21.87 19.28
CA ASN A 178 -4.57 22.47 17.93
C ASN A 178 -3.23 23.15 17.54
N ASP A 179 -2.14 22.60 18.00
CA ASP A 179 -0.78 23.09 17.73
C ASP A 179 0.10 22.02 17.05
N ALA A 180 1.36 22.35 16.78
CA ALA A 180 2.32 21.41 16.19
C ALA A 180 2.58 20.17 17.09
N ALA A 181 2.39 20.29 18.42
CA ALA A 181 2.53 19.17 19.33
C ALA A 181 1.34 18.22 19.21
N ALA A 182 0.12 18.75 19.05
CA ALA A 182 -1.09 17.98 18.81
C ALA A 182 -0.97 17.11 17.54
N TRP A 183 -0.48 17.68 16.45
CA TRP A 183 -0.25 16.94 15.21
C TRP A 183 0.77 15.79 15.37
N ARG A 184 1.83 16.00 16.17
CA ARG A 184 2.81 14.94 16.49
C ARG A 184 2.18 13.79 17.28
N ILE A 185 1.34 14.12 18.26
CA ILE A 185 0.64 13.11 19.08
C ILE A 185 -0.30 12.28 18.20
N VAL A 186 -1.10 12.94 17.35
CA VAL A 186 -2.02 12.25 16.43
C VAL A 186 -1.25 11.38 15.43
N ALA A 187 -0.15 11.89 14.87
CA ALA A 187 0.72 11.10 13.98
C ALA A 187 1.28 9.87 14.70
N LEU A 188 1.73 10.01 15.95
CA LEU A 188 2.25 8.90 16.75
C LEU A 188 1.16 7.84 17.02
N ILE A 189 -0.05 8.26 17.37
CA ILE A 189 -1.19 7.35 17.56
C ILE A 189 -1.45 6.54 16.28
N TYR A 190 -1.49 7.21 15.14
CA TYR A 190 -1.69 6.54 13.85
C TYR A 190 -0.54 5.60 13.48
N VAL A 191 0.70 5.98 13.75
CA VAL A 191 1.87 5.09 13.55
C VAL A 191 1.73 3.81 14.36
N VAL A 192 1.34 3.92 15.64
CA VAL A 192 1.15 2.74 16.52
C VAL A 192 0.01 1.85 15.99
N ILE A 193 -1.14 2.44 15.65
CA ILE A 193 -2.28 1.69 15.07
C ILE A 193 -1.83 0.98 13.78
N GLY A 194 -1.10 1.68 12.93
CA GLY A 194 -0.61 1.12 11.68
C GLY A 194 0.35 -0.04 11.86
N ILE A 195 1.35 0.08 12.75
CA ILE A 195 2.30 -1.00 13.05
C ILE A 195 1.58 -2.24 13.58
N VAL A 196 0.65 -2.06 14.51
CA VAL A 196 -0.16 -3.18 15.06
C VAL A 196 -0.99 -3.84 13.96
N SER A 197 -1.72 -3.06 13.17
CA SER A 197 -2.59 -3.57 12.10
C SER A 197 -1.78 -4.26 10.99
N ASN A 198 -0.65 -3.70 10.59
CA ASN A 198 0.23 -4.32 9.60
C ASN A 198 0.82 -5.64 10.11
N THR A 199 1.23 -5.68 11.37
CA THR A 199 1.76 -6.91 12.00
C THR A 199 0.69 -7.99 12.07
N ILE A 200 -0.54 -7.66 12.43
CA ILE A 200 -1.68 -8.59 12.42
C ILE A 200 -1.88 -9.14 11.01
N SER A 201 -1.88 -8.29 9.98
CA SER A 201 -2.04 -8.71 8.59
C SER A 201 -0.96 -9.70 8.17
N VAL A 202 0.31 -9.40 8.44
CA VAL A 202 1.45 -10.26 8.10
C VAL A 202 1.39 -11.62 8.82
N LEU A 203 0.99 -11.63 10.09
CA LEU A 203 0.94 -12.86 10.89
C LEU A 203 -0.32 -13.71 10.60
N SER A 204 -1.40 -13.10 10.14
CA SER A 204 -2.67 -13.79 9.85
C SER A 204 -2.59 -14.71 8.63
N LEU A 205 -1.63 -14.51 7.74
CA LEU A 205 -1.50 -15.25 6.49
C LEU A 205 -0.16 -15.97 6.42
N LYS A 206 -0.17 -17.08 5.71
CA LYS A 206 1.03 -17.84 5.36
C LYS A 206 1.05 -18.03 3.84
N GLU A 207 2.18 -17.71 3.23
CA GLU A 207 2.37 -17.93 1.79
C GLU A 207 2.40 -19.43 1.49
N LEU A 208 1.88 -19.80 0.33
CA LEU A 208 1.93 -21.18 -0.17
C LEU A 208 3.39 -21.56 -0.48
N PRO A 209 3.76 -22.84 -0.36
CA PRO A 209 5.07 -23.34 -0.77
C PRO A 209 5.33 -23.01 -2.25
N ALA A 210 6.60 -22.77 -2.60
CA ALA A 210 6.99 -22.43 -3.97
C ALA A 210 6.58 -23.51 -4.97
N ASP A 211 6.73 -24.78 -4.59
CA ASP A 211 6.37 -25.95 -5.42
C ASP A 211 4.89 -25.92 -5.81
N GLU A 212 4.01 -25.55 -4.88
CA GLU A 212 2.57 -25.42 -5.19
C GLU A 212 2.28 -24.21 -6.12
N LEU A 213 3.08 -23.15 -6.07
CA LEU A 213 2.88 -21.96 -6.91
C LEU A 213 3.37 -22.18 -8.35
N ASP A 214 4.49 -22.88 -8.52
CA ASP A 214 5.09 -23.14 -9.83
C ASP A 214 4.22 -24.10 -10.66
N GLU A 215 3.67 -25.17 -10.07
CA GLU A 215 2.71 -26.06 -10.75
C GLU A 215 1.48 -25.33 -11.30
N SER A 216 1.04 -24.26 -10.65
CA SER A 216 -0.11 -23.47 -11.13
C SER A 216 0.26 -22.52 -12.27
N ALA A 217 1.48 -22.04 -12.33
CA ALA A 217 1.97 -21.23 -13.44
C ALA A 217 2.06 -22.08 -14.70
N ASP A 218 2.61 -23.30 -14.61
CA ASP A 218 2.73 -24.24 -15.72
C ASP A 218 1.36 -24.71 -16.22
N GLN A 219 0.41 -25.01 -15.32
CA GLN A 219 -0.95 -25.38 -15.70
C GLN A 219 -1.70 -24.23 -16.39
N ASN A 220 -1.53 -22.98 -15.93
CA ASN A 220 -2.14 -21.83 -16.58
C ASN A 220 -1.52 -21.52 -17.93
N ILE A 221 -0.21 -21.72 -18.09
CA ILE A 221 0.47 -21.58 -19.40
C ILE A 221 0.01 -22.66 -20.34
N GLN A 222 -0.10 -23.91 -19.90
CA GLN A 222 -0.61 -25.03 -20.71
C GLN A 222 -2.07 -24.83 -21.11
N ALA A 223 -2.94 -24.45 -20.16
CA ALA A 223 -4.36 -24.17 -20.43
C ALA A 223 -4.56 -22.96 -21.35
N ALA A 224 -3.69 -21.93 -21.26
CA ALA A 224 -3.71 -20.81 -22.17
C ALA A 224 -3.21 -21.21 -23.58
N THR A 225 -2.21 -22.07 -23.65
CA THR A 225 -1.66 -22.57 -24.93
C THR A 225 -2.63 -23.53 -25.60
N GLU A 226 -3.37 -24.37 -24.84
CA GLU A 226 -4.42 -25.24 -25.40
C GLU A 226 -5.66 -24.44 -25.87
N LYS A 227 -6.00 -23.35 -25.18
CA LYS A 227 -7.18 -22.54 -25.51
C LYS A 227 -7.02 -21.62 -26.71
N TYR A 228 -5.80 -21.28 -27.09
CA TYR A 228 -5.51 -20.38 -28.21
C TYR A 228 -4.52 -21.01 -29.20
N THR A 229 -5.03 -21.83 -30.11
CA THR A 229 -4.27 -22.18 -31.29
C THR A 229 -4.12 -20.96 -32.23
N LEU A 230 -3.04 -20.87 -32.98
CA LEU A 230 -2.81 -19.81 -33.99
C LEU A 230 -4.00 -19.65 -34.96
N ARG A 231 -4.83 -20.67 -35.12
CA ARG A 231 -6.08 -20.64 -35.88
C ARG A 231 -7.15 -19.77 -35.24
N ASP A 232 -7.29 -19.83 -33.92
CA ASP A 232 -8.28 -19.07 -33.19
C ASP A 232 -7.90 -17.58 -33.13
N ALA A 233 -6.62 -17.28 -33.00
CA ALA A 233 -6.09 -15.92 -33.09
C ALA A 233 -6.32 -15.31 -34.50
N ALA A 234 -6.17 -16.11 -35.55
CA ALA A 234 -6.44 -15.67 -36.92
C ALA A 234 -7.94 -15.47 -37.20
N GLN A 235 -8.83 -16.23 -36.54
CA GLN A 235 -10.29 -16.04 -36.64
C GLN A 235 -10.76 -14.81 -35.92
N ILE A 236 -10.24 -14.54 -34.72
CA ILE A 236 -10.56 -13.31 -33.93
C ILE A 236 -10.08 -12.08 -34.73
N GLY A 237 -8.87 -12.11 -35.28
CA GLY A 237 -8.35 -11.04 -36.14
C GLY A 237 -9.21 -10.77 -37.39
N ARG A 238 -9.77 -11.81 -38.02
CA ARG A 238 -10.67 -11.67 -39.17
C ARG A 238 -12.05 -11.16 -38.79
N ALA A 239 -12.60 -11.57 -37.66
CA ALA A 239 -13.88 -11.07 -37.15
C ALA A 239 -13.80 -9.58 -36.81
N SER A 240 -12.75 -9.15 -36.12
CA SER A 240 -12.52 -7.73 -35.77
C SER A 240 -12.29 -6.81 -37.01
N CYS A 241 -11.73 -7.34 -38.09
CA CYS A 241 -11.62 -6.60 -39.36
C CYS A 241 -12.96 -6.49 -40.12
N ARG A 242 -13.90 -7.42 -39.90
CA ARG A 242 -15.19 -7.43 -40.60
C ARG A 242 -16.25 -6.51 -40.01
N GLU A 243 -16.08 -6.17 -38.71
CA GLU A 243 -16.99 -5.22 -38.03
C GLU A 243 -16.61 -3.73 -38.23
N ARG A 244 -15.49 -3.45 -38.92
CA ARG A 244 -15.03 -2.07 -39.18
C ARG A 244 -15.19 -1.62 -40.64
N VAL A 245 -15.95 -2.36 -41.47
CA VAL A 245 -16.37 -1.99 -42.80
C VAL A 245 -17.90 -1.92 -42.78
#